data_3485a641a5fbee008cca499d15d69c63
#
_entry.id   3485a641a5fbee008cca499d15d69c63
#
_cell.length_a   1.000
_cell.length_b   1.000
_cell.length_c   1.000
_cell.angle_alpha   90.00
_cell.angle_beta   90.00
_cell.angle_gamma   90.00
#
_symmetry.space_group_name_H-M   'P 1'
#
loop_
_entity.id
_entity.type
_entity.pdbx_description
1 polymer ?
#
loop_
_entity_poly.entity_id
_entity_poly.type
_entity_poly.pdbx_seq_one_letter_code
_entity_poly.pdbx_strand_id
1 'polypeptide(L)'
;MRCVSLLLLLFPLAAAAQDAERGRLLYQTYCGGCHYERVHDRLRSEVKDLSDLRDMVARWAPQTKRSFTLNEREDIAQYLNESHYRIGLPAKRKP
;
A
#
# COMPACT_ATOMS: atom_id res chain seq x y z
N MET A 1 -27.39 44.21 -16.15
CA MET A 1 -26.25 43.29 -16.27
C MET A 1 -26.29 42.33 -15.11
N ARG A 2 -26.58 41.10 -15.36
CA ARG A 2 -26.54 40.09 -14.32
C ARG A 2 -25.19 39.35 -14.41
N CYS A 3 -24.32 39.60 -13.46
CA CYS A 3 -23.11 38.79 -13.31
C CYS A 3 -23.51 37.41 -12.78
N VAL A 4 -23.57 36.44 -13.66
CA VAL A 4 -23.69 35.06 -13.25
C VAL A 4 -22.29 34.63 -12.76
N SER A 5 -22.08 34.74 -11.46
CA SER A 5 -20.91 34.12 -10.84
C SER A 5 -21.04 32.62 -11.00
N LEU A 6 -20.37 32.09 -12.01
CA LEU A 6 -20.21 30.64 -12.14
C LEU A 6 -19.26 30.20 -11.03
N LEU A 7 -19.85 29.79 -9.90
CA LEU A 7 -19.11 29.15 -8.81
C LEU A 7 -18.68 27.80 -9.35
N LEU A 8 -17.48 27.73 -9.94
CA LEU A 8 -16.81 26.47 -10.21
C LEU A 8 -16.50 25.83 -8.86
N LEU A 9 -17.40 24.96 -8.43
CA LEU A 9 -17.11 24.03 -7.35
C LEU A 9 -16.01 23.09 -7.84
N LEU A 10 -14.78 23.49 -7.57
CA LEU A 10 -13.63 22.59 -7.66
C LEU A 10 -13.78 21.56 -6.55
N PHE A 11 -14.50 20.48 -6.86
CA PHE A 11 -14.38 19.27 -6.04
C PHE A 11 -12.95 18.77 -6.22
N PRO A 12 -12.14 18.68 -5.12
CA PRO A 12 -10.91 17.94 -5.24
C PRO A 12 -11.31 16.52 -5.60
N LEU A 13 -10.93 16.07 -6.78
CA LEU A 13 -10.87 14.67 -7.10
C LEU A 13 -9.89 14.08 -6.07
N ALA A 14 -10.45 13.55 -4.98
CA ALA A 14 -9.70 12.69 -4.11
C ALA A 14 -9.38 11.46 -4.97
N ALA A 15 -8.27 11.51 -5.72
CA ALA A 15 -7.65 10.31 -6.22
C ALA A 15 -7.56 9.38 -5.02
N ALA A 16 -8.07 8.13 -5.15
CA ALA A 16 -7.96 7.14 -4.09
C ALA A 16 -6.46 6.96 -3.81
N ALA A 17 -5.93 7.83 -2.95
CA ALA A 17 -4.56 7.71 -2.49
C ALA A 17 -4.44 6.39 -1.76
N GLN A 18 -3.43 5.61 -2.12
CA GLN A 18 -3.07 4.41 -1.39
C GLN A 18 -2.88 4.81 0.07
N ASP A 19 -3.54 4.08 0.94
CA ASP A 19 -3.56 4.37 2.36
C ASP A 19 -2.66 3.38 3.09
N ALA A 20 -1.44 3.80 3.38
CA ALA A 20 -0.45 3.00 4.08
C ALA A 20 -0.90 2.62 5.49
N GLU A 21 -1.66 3.48 6.17
CA GLU A 21 -2.18 3.18 7.50
C GLU A 21 -3.26 2.10 7.45
N ARG A 22 -4.17 2.16 6.48
CA ARG A 22 -5.13 1.08 6.26
C ARG A 22 -4.41 -0.20 5.85
N GLY A 23 -3.39 -0.10 5.02
CA GLY A 23 -2.53 -1.22 4.65
C GLY A 23 -1.86 -1.86 5.85
N ARG A 24 -1.38 -1.07 6.79
CA ARG A 24 -0.80 -1.55 8.05
C ARG A 24 -1.82 -2.36 8.85
N LEU A 25 -3.01 -1.84 9.02
CA LEU A 25 -4.07 -2.51 9.78
C LEU A 25 -4.49 -3.83 9.12
N LEU A 26 -4.65 -3.83 7.80
CA LEU A 26 -4.98 -5.03 7.04
C LEU A 26 -3.88 -6.08 7.13
N TYR A 27 -2.64 -5.65 6.94
CA TYR A 27 -1.48 -6.53 7.01
C TYR A 27 -1.34 -7.16 8.40
N GLN A 28 -1.35 -6.35 9.44
CA GLN A 28 -1.19 -6.83 10.81
C GLN A 28 -2.34 -7.74 11.25
N THR A 29 -3.55 -7.45 10.80
CA THR A 29 -4.73 -8.23 11.16
C THR A 29 -4.78 -9.57 10.46
N TYR A 30 -4.44 -9.63 9.17
CA TYR A 30 -4.67 -10.81 8.33
C TYR A 30 -3.40 -11.54 7.92
N CYS A 31 -2.27 -10.86 7.85
CA CYS A 31 -1.01 -11.42 7.35
C CYS A 31 0.01 -11.68 8.46
N GLY A 32 0.02 -10.86 9.50
CA GLY A 32 1.03 -10.90 10.55
C GLY A 32 0.99 -12.15 11.44
N GLY A 33 -0.13 -12.90 11.43
CA GLY A 33 -0.27 -14.11 12.24
C GLY A 33 0.43 -15.34 11.66
N CYS A 34 0.75 -15.33 10.36
CA CYS A 34 1.39 -16.46 9.68
C CYS A 34 2.90 -16.37 9.67
N HIS A 35 3.45 -15.18 9.73
CA HIS A 35 4.88 -14.92 9.75
C HIS A 35 5.15 -13.56 10.33
N TYR A 36 6.34 -13.38 10.87
CA TYR A 36 6.78 -12.08 11.37
C TYR A 36 7.18 -11.18 10.21
N GLU A 37 7.07 -9.87 10.40
CA GLU A 37 7.47 -8.88 9.37
C GLU A 37 8.93 -9.04 8.93
N ARG A 38 9.76 -9.74 9.70
CA ARG A 38 11.15 -10.10 9.34
C ARG A 38 11.27 -10.89 8.03
N VAL A 39 10.22 -11.54 7.58
CA VAL A 39 10.24 -12.25 6.29
C VAL A 39 10.58 -11.29 5.16
N HIS A 40 10.18 -10.01 5.27
CA HIS A 40 10.43 -9.02 4.24
C HIS A 40 11.91 -8.63 4.15
N ASP A 41 12.69 -8.79 5.20
CA ASP A 41 14.14 -8.59 5.14
C ASP A 41 14.79 -9.66 4.25
N ARG A 42 14.29 -10.89 4.30
CA ARG A 42 14.79 -11.99 3.45
C ARG A 42 14.30 -11.87 2.01
N LEU A 43 13.08 -11.36 1.80
CA LEU A 43 12.49 -11.22 0.47
C LEU A 43 12.96 -9.97 -0.27
N ARG A 44 13.70 -9.08 0.39
CA ARG A 44 14.14 -7.81 -0.20
C ARG A 44 14.94 -8.01 -1.48
N SER A 45 15.74 -9.06 -1.59
CA SER A 45 16.52 -9.37 -2.79
C SER A 45 15.66 -9.89 -3.95
N GLU A 46 14.48 -10.42 -3.67
CA GLU A 46 13.56 -10.98 -4.67
C GLU A 46 12.56 -9.95 -5.19
N VAL A 47 12.27 -8.93 -4.39
CA VAL A 47 11.37 -7.84 -4.75
C VAL A 47 12.18 -6.64 -5.22
N LYS A 48 12.29 -6.49 -6.54
CA LYS A 48 13.17 -5.49 -7.16
C LYS A 48 12.47 -4.20 -7.50
N ASP A 49 11.17 -4.26 -7.73
CA ASP A 49 10.36 -3.12 -8.13
C ASP A 49 8.94 -3.22 -7.54
N LEU A 50 8.13 -2.19 -7.76
CA LEU A 50 6.75 -2.15 -7.25
C LEU A 50 5.87 -3.22 -7.89
N SER A 51 6.14 -3.60 -9.13
CA SER A 51 5.42 -4.69 -9.79
C SER A 51 5.65 -6.02 -9.07
N ASP A 52 6.89 -6.31 -8.71
CA ASP A 52 7.24 -7.51 -7.92
C ASP A 52 6.54 -7.49 -6.56
N LEU A 53 6.49 -6.33 -5.91
CA LEU A 53 5.83 -6.19 -4.61
C LEU A 53 4.32 -6.45 -4.72
N ARG A 54 3.67 -5.91 -5.74
CA ARG A 54 2.25 -6.15 -6.01
C ARG A 54 1.97 -7.62 -6.29
N ASP A 55 2.82 -8.26 -7.08
CA ASP A 55 2.70 -9.69 -7.40
C ASP A 55 2.85 -10.53 -6.14
N MET A 56 3.76 -10.18 -5.25
CA MET A 56 3.93 -10.85 -3.97
C MET A 56 2.67 -10.73 -3.10
N VAL A 57 2.11 -9.53 -2.97
CA VAL A 57 0.88 -9.32 -2.22
C VAL A 57 -0.27 -10.14 -2.82
N ALA A 58 -0.42 -10.12 -4.15
CA ALA A 58 -1.46 -10.87 -4.85
C ALA A 58 -1.31 -12.38 -4.65
N ARG A 59 -0.07 -12.88 -4.58
CA ARG A 59 0.22 -14.30 -4.37
C ARG A 59 -0.13 -14.76 -2.97
N TRP A 60 0.17 -13.95 -1.96
CA TRP A 60 -0.03 -14.32 -0.57
C TRP A 60 -1.40 -13.99 -0.01
N ALA A 61 -2.10 -13.02 -0.59
CA ALA A 61 -3.42 -12.61 -0.11
C ALA A 61 -4.43 -13.77 0.01
N PRO A 62 -4.52 -14.72 -0.95
CA PRO A 62 -5.44 -15.86 -0.83
C PRO A 62 -5.13 -16.78 0.35
N GLN A 63 -3.90 -16.79 0.84
CA GLN A 63 -3.50 -17.64 1.98
C GLN A 63 -4.17 -17.21 3.29
N THR A 64 -4.65 -15.97 3.36
CA THR A 64 -5.35 -15.45 4.52
C THR A 64 -6.81 -15.94 4.62
N LYS A 65 -7.31 -16.60 3.60
CA LYS A 65 -8.72 -17.02 3.44
C LYS A 65 -9.72 -15.87 3.39
N ARG A 66 -9.24 -14.65 3.17
CA ARG A 66 -10.06 -13.46 2.97
C ARG A 66 -9.84 -12.92 1.57
N SER A 67 -10.92 -12.49 0.92
CA SER A 67 -10.82 -11.76 -0.34
C SER A 67 -10.49 -10.30 -0.07
N PHE A 68 -9.47 -9.79 -0.73
CA PHE A 68 -9.09 -8.38 -0.68
C PHE A 68 -9.47 -7.71 -1.99
N THR A 69 -9.98 -6.49 -1.90
CA THR A 69 -10.16 -5.63 -3.08
C THR A 69 -8.80 -5.22 -3.64
N LEU A 70 -8.79 -4.76 -4.89
CA LEU A 70 -7.57 -4.22 -5.48
C LEU A 70 -7.02 -3.06 -4.65
N ASN A 71 -7.89 -2.15 -4.20
CA ASN A 71 -7.48 -1.02 -3.37
C ASN A 71 -6.87 -1.48 -2.04
N GLU A 72 -7.45 -2.48 -1.39
CA GLU A 72 -6.90 -3.04 -0.16
C GLU A 72 -5.51 -3.65 -0.39
N ARG A 73 -5.32 -4.37 -1.49
CA ARG A 73 -3.99 -4.91 -1.84
C ARG A 73 -2.97 -3.80 -2.13
N GLU A 74 -3.39 -2.73 -2.80
CA GLU A 74 -2.53 -1.57 -3.04
C GLU A 74 -2.15 -0.87 -1.72
N ASP A 75 -3.08 -0.77 -0.78
CA ASP A 75 -2.79 -0.21 0.54
C ASP A 75 -1.78 -1.07 1.31
N ILE A 76 -1.91 -2.39 1.24
CA ILE A 76 -0.96 -3.32 1.85
C ILE A 76 0.42 -3.16 1.20
N ALA A 77 0.47 -3.10 -0.13
CA ALA A 77 1.72 -2.90 -0.86
C ALA A 77 2.38 -1.57 -0.48
N GLN A 78 1.60 -0.50 -0.35
CA GLN A 78 2.08 0.80 0.06
C GLN A 78 2.70 0.75 1.46
N TYR A 79 2.01 0.13 2.41
CA TYR A 79 2.54 -0.08 3.76
C TYR A 79 3.85 -0.87 3.75
N LEU A 80 3.89 -1.98 3.05
CA LEU A 80 5.09 -2.81 2.97
C LEU A 80 6.26 -2.06 2.31
N ASN A 81 5.99 -1.28 1.28
CA ASN A 81 7.02 -0.47 0.65
C ASN A 81 7.58 0.61 1.59
N GLU A 82 6.71 1.34 2.27
CA GLU A 82 7.14 2.38 3.20
C GLU A 82 7.89 1.81 4.40
N SER A 83 7.53 0.62 4.84
CA SER A 83 8.09 0.00 6.05
C SER A 83 9.34 -0.85 5.79
N HIS A 84 9.39 -1.56 4.66
CA HIS A 84 10.39 -2.59 4.43
C HIS A 84 11.16 -2.43 3.12
N TYR A 85 10.48 -2.35 1.99
CA TYR A 85 11.17 -2.42 0.68
C TYR A 85 11.77 -1.10 0.26
N ARG A 86 11.14 0.00 0.56
CA ARG A 86 11.64 1.36 0.28
C ARG A 86 11.94 1.63 -1.20
N ILE A 87 11.22 0.98 -2.10
CA ILE A 87 11.39 1.13 -3.55
C ILE A 87 10.98 2.53 -3.96
N GLY A 88 11.89 3.25 -4.62
CA GLY A 88 11.66 4.64 -5.05
C GLY A 88 11.60 5.65 -3.91
N LEU A 89 11.97 5.27 -2.71
CA LEU A 89 11.95 6.13 -1.53
C LEU A 89 13.36 6.29 -0.97
N PRO A 90 13.64 7.41 -0.25
CA PRO A 90 14.91 7.57 0.45
C PRO A 90 15.14 6.45 1.46
N ALA A 91 16.39 6.06 1.64
CA ALA A 91 16.74 5.11 2.69
C ALA A 91 16.31 5.63 4.05
N LYS A 92 15.82 4.73 4.92
CA LYS A 92 15.50 5.10 6.30
C LYS A 92 16.77 5.59 6.99
N ARG A 93 16.65 6.73 7.67
CA ARG A 93 17.73 7.19 8.56
C ARG A 93 17.86 6.19 9.69
N LYS A 94 19.09 5.74 9.91
CA LYS A 94 19.40 5.00 11.14
C LYS A 94 19.24 5.96 12.33
N PRO A 95 18.58 5.51 13.41
CA PRO A 95 18.51 6.33 14.62
C PRO A 95 19.88 6.63 15.21
#